data_64900eaae5e84fd88858ae2c881135e3
#
_entry.id   64900eaae5e84fd88858ae2c881135e3
#
_cell.length_a   1.000
_cell.length_b   1.000
_cell.length_c   1.000
_cell.angle_alpha   90.00
_cell.angle_beta   90.00
_cell.angle_gamma   90.00
#
_symmetry.space_group_name_H-M   'P 1'
#
loop_
_entity.id
_entity.type
_entity.pdbx_description
1 polymer ?
#
loop_
_entity_poly.entity_id
_entity_poly.type
_entity_poly.pdbx_seq_one_letter_code
_entity_poly.pdbx_strand_id
1 'polypeptide(L)'
;MEDLAQPELSDNLIEQFGRQILVPGIDEQGQLNLSKRKVCIIGLGALGTVASQYLVRSGIGEVHLIDPDQIEESNLHRQINYTLEDVGAFKSEVSKNKLQKINDITKIISHPITYENYLQEHTNENFNLIFDCTDNHENKILSSQFCKKNKIAYVSISINSTEGIYFSQNYKKNTTSCFACLFPQIDINHRCLNSAMIGPVAGFVTSLACTKIIFALANSSNDLKSEINLIDLLTSDINKLQLADINCPH
;
A
#
# COMPACT_ATOMS: atom_id res chain seq x y z
N MET A 1 12.50 -40.11 8.05
CA MET A 1 12.28 -38.84 7.32
C MET A 1 10.78 -38.70 7.29
N GLU A 2 10.25 -37.88 8.19
CA GLU A 2 8.82 -37.53 8.16
C GLU A 2 8.60 -36.63 6.96
N ASP A 3 7.77 -37.10 6.05
CA ASP A 3 7.27 -36.35 4.91
C ASP A 3 6.42 -35.20 5.48
N LEU A 4 7.02 -34.03 5.65
CA LEU A 4 6.27 -32.82 6.00
C LEU A 4 5.40 -32.50 4.79
N ALA A 5 4.13 -32.98 4.84
CA ALA A 5 3.12 -32.65 3.86
C ALA A 5 3.13 -31.11 3.67
N GLN A 6 3.46 -30.66 2.48
CA GLN A 6 3.34 -29.24 2.13
C GLN A 6 1.87 -28.86 2.31
N PRO A 7 1.58 -27.72 2.94
CA PRO A 7 0.19 -27.28 3.09
C PRO A 7 -0.43 -27.10 1.70
N GLU A 8 -1.35 -27.98 1.34
CA GLU A 8 -2.07 -27.93 0.08
C GLU A 8 -3.05 -26.74 0.10
N LEU A 9 -3.11 -26.00 -1.01
CA LEU A 9 -4.15 -25.00 -1.24
C LEU A 9 -5.51 -25.72 -1.34
N SER A 10 -6.53 -25.16 -0.70
CA SER A 10 -7.89 -25.67 -0.89
C SER A 10 -8.37 -25.43 -2.31
N ASP A 11 -9.30 -26.25 -2.81
CA ASP A 11 -9.87 -26.12 -4.15
C ASP A 11 -10.42 -24.71 -4.40
N ASN A 12 -11.06 -24.09 -3.41
CA ASN A 12 -11.55 -22.71 -3.49
C ASN A 12 -10.44 -21.69 -3.74
N LEU A 13 -9.28 -21.86 -3.11
CA LEU A 13 -8.12 -20.99 -3.34
C LEU A 13 -7.55 -21.17 -4.75
N ILE A 14 -7.50 -22.40 -5.23
CA ILE A 14 -7.04 -22.71 -6.59
C ILE A 14 -8.01 -22.11 -7.62
N GLU A 15 -9.31 -22.24 -7.43
CA GLU A 15 -10.32 -21.66 -8.32
C GLU A 15 -10.18 -20.13 -8.37
N GLN A 16 -10.05 -19.48 -7.22
CA GLN A 16 -10.02 -18.02 -7.13
C GLN A 16 -8.68 -17.44 -7.62
N PHE A 17 -7.54 -18.06 -7.26
CA PHE A 17 -6.20 -17.51 -7.52
C PHE A 17 -5.40 -18.29 -8.57
N GLY A 18 -5.97 -19.29 -9.25
CA GLY A 18 -5.23 -20.15 -10.17
C GLY A 18 -4.43 -19.40 -11.22
N ARG A 19 -4.97 -18.31 -11.78
CA ARG A 19 -4.23 -17.47 -12.73
C ARG A 19 -3.04 -16.74 -12.10
N GLN A 20 -3.15 -16.35 -10.83
CA GLN A 20 -2.07 -15.69 -10.09
C GLN A 20 -0.99 -16.68 -9.67
N ILE A 21 -1.37 -17.88 -9.26
CA ILE A 21 -0.48 -18.96 -8.86
C ILE A 21 0.45 -19.38 -10.02
N LEU A 22 -0.01 -19.31 -11.27
CA LEU A 22 0.78 -19.63 -12.46
C LEU A 22 1.85 -18.57 -12.78
N VAL A 23 1.86 -17.43 -12.12
CA VAL A 23 2.88 -16.39 -12.35
C VAL A 23 4.19 -16.81 -11.69
N PRO A 24 5.29 -16.91 -12.47
CA PRO A 24 6.61 -17.27 -11.91
C PRO A 24 7.01 -16.34 -10.77
N GLY A 25 7.32 -16.92 -9.60
CA GLY A 25 7.70 -16.20 -8.38
C GLY A 25 6.52 -15.89 -7.43
N ILE A 26 5.29 -16.30 -7.79
CA ILE A 26 4.18 -16.38 -6.83
C ILE A 26 4.02 -17.83 -6.39
N ASP A 27 3.67 -18.75 -7.29
CA ASP A 27 3.40 -20.16 -7.03
C ASP A 27 2.39 -20.44 -5.89
N GLU A 28 2.15 -21.71 -5.55
CA GLU A 28 1.25 -22.11 -4.47
C GLU A 28 1.74 -21.63 -3.10
N GLN A 29 3.05 -21.75 -2.85
CA GLN A 29 3.64 -21.32 -1.60
C GLN A 29 3.54 -19.79 -1.42
N GLY A 30 3.73 -19.03 -2.49
CA GLY A 30 3.55 -17.57 -2.48
C GLY A 30 2.11 -17.17 -2.19
N GLN A 31 1.13 -17.87 -2.76
CA GLN A 31 -0.29 -17.63 -2.44
C GLN A 31 -0.61 -17.95 -0.98
N LEU A 32 -0.08 -19.03 -0.42
CA LEU A 32 -0.18 -19.35 1.00
C LEU A 32 0.52 -18.31 1.89
N ASN A 33 1.63 -17.74 1.41
CA ASN A 33 2.29 -16.66 2.13
C ASN A 33 1.42 -15.40 2.13
N LEU A 34 0.83 -15.01 0.99
CA LEU A 34 -0.08 -13.86 0.89
C LEU A 34 -1.25 -13.96 1.86
N SER A 35 -1.89 -15.15 1.96
CA SER A 35 -3.02 -15.37 2.87
C SER A 35 -2.68 -15.23 4.36
N LYS A 36 -1.41 -15.23 4.72
CA LYS A 36 -0.90 -15.03 6.09
C LYS A 36 -0.42 -13.60 6.35
N ARG A 37 -0.42 -12.74 5.33
CA ARG A 37 0.09 -11.37 5.48
C ARG A 37 -0.97 -10.42 6.02
N LYS A 38 -0.49 -9.47 6.82
CA LYS A 38 -1.25 -8.36 7.38
C LYS A 38 -0.70 -7.05 6.85
N VAL A 39 -1.54 -6.27 6.16
CA VAL A 39 -1.16 -5.02 5.51
C VAL A 39 -2.03 -3.88 6.04
N CYS A 40 -1.42 -2.73 6.27
CA CYS A 40 -2.12 -1.49 6.57
C CYS A 40 -2.05 -0.57 5.36
N ILE A 41 -3.19 -0.04 4.92
CA ILE A 41 -3.30 0.99 3.87
C ILE A 41 -3.75 2.28 4.54
N ILE A 42 -2.95 3.32 4.41
CA ILE A 42 -3.23 4.65 4.96
C ILE A 42 -3.63 5.58 3.82
N GLY A 43 -4.82 6.18 3.93
CA GLY A 43 -5.41 7.01 2.89
C GLY A 43 -6.15 6.18 1.84
N LEU A 44 -7.44 6.48 1.65
CA LEU A 44 -8.33 5.82 0.68
C LEU A 44 -8.84 6.81 -0.37
N GLY A 45 -7.95 7.70 -0.78
CA GLY A 45 -8.12 8.60 -1.91
C GLY A 45 -7.90 7.90 -3.27
N ALA A 46 -7.43 8.66 -4.26
CA ALA A 46 -7.19 8.14 -5.61
C ALA A 46 -6.22 6.95 -5.66
N LEU A 47 -5.20 6.96 -4.81
CA LEU A 47 -4.19 5.90 -4.73
C LEU A 47 -4.71 4.71 -3.90
N GLY A 48 -5.21 4.97 -2.69
CA GLY A 48 -5.62 3.91 -1.76
C GLY A 48 -6.84 3.12 -2.22
N THR A 49 -7.74 3.71 -3.00
CA THR A 49 -8.86 2.97 -3.61
C THR A 49 -8.36 1.91 -4.60
N VAL A 50 -7.37 2.23 -5.42
CA VAL A 50 -6.74 1.25 -6.32
C VAL A 50 -5.92 0.22 -5.55
N ALA A 51 -5.13 0.67 -4.55
CA ALA A 51 -4.32 -0.20 -3.71
C ALA A 51 -5.15 -1.27 -3.00
N SER A 52 -6.24 -0.87 -2.36
CA SER A 52 -7.12 -1.76 -1.63
C SER A 52 -7.77 -2.81 -2.53
N GLN A 53 -8.18 -2.44 -3.75
CA GLN A 53 -8.73 -3.37 -4.73
C GLN A 53 -7.73 -4.47 -5.09
N TYR A 54 -6.50 -4.11 -5.46
CA TYR A 54 -5.52 -5.11 -5.89
C TYR A 54 -5.01 -5.97 -4.75
N LEU A 55 -4.75 -5.41 -3.55
CA LEU A 55 -4.25 -6.19 -2.44
C LEU A 55 -5.30 -7.18 -1.89
N VAL A 56 -6.56 -6.78 -1.80
CA VAL A 56 -7.65 -7.70 -1.43
C VAL A 56 -7.83 -8.78 -2.49
N ARG A 57 -7.85 -8.41 -3.78
CA ARG A 57 -7.98 -9.36 -4.90
C ARG A 57 -6.82 -10.33 -5.03
N SER A 58 -5.65 -9.98 -4.52
CA SER A 58 -4.49 -10.89 -4.50
C SER A 58 -4.51 -11.90 -3.34
N GLY A 59 -5.49 -11.82 -2.44
CA GLY A 59 -5.63 -12.76 -1.33
C GLY A 59 -4.74 -12.47 -0.13
N ILE A 60 -4.44 -11.19 0.15
CA ILE A 60 -3.82 -10.79 1.41
C ILE A 60 -4.74 -11.18 2.57
N GLY A 61 -4.21 -11.85 3.60
CA GLY A 61 -5.00 -12.41 4.70
C GLY A 61 -5.73 -11.39 5.56
N GLU A 62 -5.08 -10.26 5.90
CA GLU A 62 -5.68 -9.20 6.70
C GLU A 62 -5.28 -7.83 6.15
N VAL A 63 -6.28 -6.94 5.93
CA VAL A 63 -6.08 -5.58 5.43
C VAL A 63 -6.77 -4.59 6.36
N HIS A 64 -5.99 -3.65 6.91
CA HIS A 64 -6.49 -2.50 7.66
C HIS A 64 -6.58 -1.30 6.75
N LEU A 65 -7.73 -0.63 6.76
CA LEU A 65 -8.04 0.54 5.94
C LEU A 65 -8.20 1.76 6.84
N ILE A 66 -7.28 2.71 6.77
CA ILE A 66 -7.28 3.89 7.64
C ILE A 66 -7.52 5.13 6.79
N ASP A 67 -8.63 5.81 7.04
CA ASP A 67 -8.97 7.09 6.40
C ASP A 67 -10.08 7.78 7.22
N PRO A 68 -9.87 9.03 7.70
CA PRO A 68 -10.84 9.78 8.48
C PRO A 68 -11.95 10.44 7.65
N ASP A 69 -11.74 10.56 6.32
CA ASP A 69 -12.56 11.39 5.47
C ASP A 69 -13.89 10.73 5.09
N GLN A 70 -14.85 11.58 4.79
CA GLN A 70 -16.07 11.23 4.09
C GLN A 70 -15.89 11.36 2.58
N ILE A 71 -16.73 10.67 1.84
CA ILE A 71 -16.76 10.70 0.39
C ILE A 71 -17.44 11.99 -0.07
N GLU A 72 -16.82 12.70 -1.00
CA GLU A 72 -17.35 13.88 -1.64
C GLU A 72 -17.57 13.62 -3.14
N GLU A 73 -18.53 14.30 -3.76
CA GLU A 73 -18.78 14.18 -5.20
C GLU A 73 -17.53 14.56 -6.03
N SER A 74 -16.77 15.55 -5.57
CA SER A 74 -15.49 15.97 -6.14
C SER A 74 -14.43 14.87 -6.20
N ASN A 75 -14.59 13.79 -5.45
CA ASN A 75 -13.67 12.66 -5.41
C ASN A 75 -13.93 11.63 -6.52
N LEU A 76 -15.14 11.53 -7.03
CA LEU A 76 -15.61 10.43 -7.86
C LEU A 76 -14.86 10.29 -9.20
N HIS A 77 -14.34 11.38 -9.74
CA HIS A 77 -13.59 11.34 -11.01
C HIS A 77 -12.26 10.56 -10.94
N ARG A 78 -11.75 10.28 -9.69
CA ARG A 78 -10.46 9.61 -9.49
C ARG A 78 -10.45 8.53 -8.41
N GLN A 79 -11.43 8.47 -7.53
CA GLN A 79 -11.51 7.48 -6.44
C GLN A 79 -12.47 6.35 -6.81
N ILE A 80 -11.94 5.31 -7.42
CA ILE A 80 -12.70 4.27 -8.15
C ILE A 80 -13.60 3.37 -7.29
N ASN A 81 -13.45 3.40 -5.96
CA ASN A 81 -14.28 2.59 -5.07
C ASN A 81 -15.66 3.22 -4.81
N TYR A 82 -15.86 4.49 -5.15
CA TYR A 82 -17.02 5.25 -4.72
C TYR A 82 -17.96 5.63 -5.87
N THR A 83 -19.22 5.78 -5.52
CA THR A 83 -20.31 6.19 -6.41
C THR A 83 -21.07 7.37 -5.79
N LEU A 84 -21.99 7.97 -6.53
CA LEU A 84 -22.85 9.04 -6.03
C LEU A 84 -23.65 8.61 -4.78
N GLU A 85 -24.03 7.34 -4.68
CA GLU A 85 -24.78 6.79 -3.54
C GLU A 85 -23.95 6.75 -2.24
N ASP A 86 -22.63 6.80 -2.35
CA ASP A 86 -21.72 6.71 -1.20
C ASP A 86 -21.36 8.09 -0.62
N VAL A 87 -21.76 9.20 -1.26
CA VAL A 87 -21.42 10.56 -0.83
C VAL A 87 -21.91 10.82 0.59
N GLY A 88 -21.00 11.34 1.44
CA GLY A 88 -21.24 11.62 2.86
C GLY A 88 -20.91 10.45 3.80
N ALA A 89 -20.69 9.23 3.30
CA ALA A 89 -20.25 8.10 4.11
C ALA A 89 -18.72 8.08 4.28
N PHE A 90 -18.21 7.43 5.33
CA PHE A 90 -16.78 7.30 5.56
C PHE A 90 -16.10 6.43 4.50
N LYS A 91 -14.98 6.91 3.93
CA LYS A 91 -14.21 6.22 2.89
C LYS A 91 -13.79 4.82 3.32
N SER A 92 -13.29 4.67 4.55
CA SER A 92 -12.82 3.39 5.08
C SER A 92 -13.95 2.36 5.24
N GLU A 93 -15.13 2.77 5.69
CA GLU A 93 -16.28 1.89 5.86
C GLU A 93 -16.89 1.44 4.53
N VAL A 94 -17.08 2.37 3.59
CA VAL A 94 -17.58 2.05 2.25
C VAL A 94 -16.60 1.14 1.53
N SER A 95 -15.29 1.43 1.58
CA SER A 95 -14.28 0.55 0.99
C SER A 95 -14.33 -0.84 1.57
N LYS A 96 -14.37 -1.00 2.90
CA LYS A 96 -14.54 -2.31 3.55
C LYS A 96 -15.76 -3.05 3.01
N ASN A 97 -16.93 -2.41 3.03
CA ASN A 97 -18.18 -3.05 2.62
C ASN A 97 -18.19 -3.52 1.17
N LYS A 98 -17.54 -2.75 0.27
CA LYS A 98 -17.43 -3.13 -1.15
C LYS A 98 -16.37 -4.21 -1.37
N LEU A 99 -15.23 -4.10 -0.72
CA LEU A 99 -14.13 -5.05 -0.85
C LEU A 99 -14.47 -6.42 -0.24
N GLN A 100 -15.24 -6.47 0.85
CA GLN A 100 -15.65 -7.72 1.48
C GLN A 100 -16.54 -8.58 0.55
N LYS A 101 -17.15 -7.97 -0.47
CA LYS A 101 -17.93 -8.69 -1.49
C LYS A 101 -17.07 -9.34 -2.58
N ILE A 102 -15.76 -9.10 -2.58
CA ILE A 102 -14.82 -9.62 -3.58
C ILE A 102 -14.41 -11.05 -3.24
N ASN A 103 -14.07 -11.28 -1.99
CA ASN A 103 -13.73 -12.58 -1.45
C ASN A 103 -14.06 -12.64 0.05
N ASP A 104 -14.15 -13.83 0.61
CA ASP A 104 -14.37 -14.11 2.02
C ASP A 104 -13.07 -14.48 2.77
N ILE A 105 -11.96 -14.53 2.06
CA ILE A 105 -10.65 -14.95 2.57
C ILE A 105 -9.96 -13.79 3.29
N THR A 106 -10.04 -12.58 2.73
CA THR A 106 -9.38 -11.40 3.30
C THR A 106 -10.21 -10.82 4.44
N LYS A 107 -9.64 -10.81 5.63
CA LYS A 107 -10.21 -10.06 6.76
C LYS A 107 -9.96 -8.57 6.56
N ILE A 108 -11.01 -7.76 6.45
CA ILE A 108 -10.92 -6.32 6.21
C ILE A 108 -11.42 -5.56 7.44
N ILE A 109 -10.59 -4.66 7.95
CA ILE A 109 -10.87 -3.83 9.12
C ILE A 109 -10.81 -2.37 8.71
N SER A 110 -11.89 -1.63 8.94
CA SER A 110 -11.96 -0.18 8.66
C SER A 110 -11.73 0.63 9.92
N HIS A 111 -11.00 1.74 9.77
CA HIS A 111 -10.71 2.69 10.82
C HIS A 111 -11.00 4.10 10.29
N PRO A 112 -12.20 4.68 10.59
CA PRO A 112 -12.57 6.04 10.18
C PRO A 112 -11.92 7.09 11.11
N ILE A 113 -10.62 7.01 11.30
CA ILE A 113 -9.81 7.86 12.17
C ILE A 113 -8.51 8.27 11.48
N THR A 114 -7.86 9.30 11.98
CA THR A 114 -6.55 9.72 11.49
C THR A 114 -5.50 8.65 11.78
N TYR A 115 -4.45 8.61 10.98
CA TYR A 115 -3.35 7.67 11.21
C TYR A 115 -2.65 7.93 12.54
N GLU A 116 -2.52 9.19 12.94
CA GLU A 116 -1.93 9.56 14.24
C GLU A 116 -2.72 8.94 15.40
N ASN A 117 -4.04 9.10 15.42
CA ASN A 117 -4.91 8.47 16.41
C ASN A 117 -4.83 6.95 16.36
N TYR A 118 -4.78 6.38 15.13
CA TYR A 118 -4.62 4.95 14.96
C TYR A 118 -3.34 4.43 15.64
N LEU A 119 -2.21 5.10 15.46
CA LEU A 119 -0.94 4.70 16.07
C LEU A 119 -0.96 4.77 17.60
N GLN A 120 -1.69 5.73 18.17
CA GLN A 120 -1.83 5.85 19.63
C GLN A 120 -2.62 4.69 20.22
N GLU A 121 -3.65 4.23 19.51
CA GLU A 121 -4.55 3.16 19.96
C GLU A 121 -3.99 1.76 19.67
N HIS A 122 -3.15 1.61 18.61
CA HIS A 122 -2.72 0.33 18.04
C HIS A 122 -1.19 0.15 18.02
N THR A 123 -0.53 0.47 19.11
CA THR A 123 0.95 0.45 19.23
C THR A 123 1.58 -0.93 19.02
N ASN A 124 0.83 -2.02 19.24
CA ASN A 124 1.31 -3.40 19.20
C ASN A 124 0.89 -4.16 17.93
N GLU A 125 0.39 -3.47 16.91
CA GLU A 125 -0.02 -4.12 15.67
C GLU A 125 1.19 -4.60 14.86
N ASN A 126 1.19 -5.88 14.53
CA ASN A 126 2.31 -6.52 13.84
C ASN A 126 2.05 -6.63 12.33
N PHE A 127 2.17 -5.52 11.62
CA PHE A 127 2.02 -5.49 10.15
C PHE A 127 3.25 -6.08 9.44
N ASN A 128 2.99 -6.77 8.34
CA ASN A 128 4.05 -7.15 7.41
C ASN A 128 4.50 -5.96 6.56
N LEU A 129 3.56 -5.05 6.25
CA LEU A 129 3.80 -3.87 5.42
C LEU A 129 2.79 -2.76 5.77
N ILE A 130 3.26 -1.52 5.76
CA ILE A 130 2.42 -0.33 5.73
C ILE A 130 2.54 0.32 4.35
N PHE A 131 1.40 0.54 3.69
CA PHE A 131 1.28 1.20 2.40
C PHE A 131 0.65 2.57 2.57
N ASP A 132 1.46 3.61 2.49
CA ASP A 132 1.04 4.99 2.65
C ASP A 132 0.62 5.58 1.29
N CYS A 133 -0.68 5.77 1.14
CA CYS A 133 -1.34 6.34 -0.03
C CYS A 133 -1.84 7.78 0.22
N THR A 134 -1.37 8.42 1.30
CA THR A 134 -1.75 9.80 1.61
C THR A 134 -1.05 10.80 0.70
N ASP A 135 -1.61 11.99 0.58
CA ASP A 135 -1.01 13.15 -0.06
C ASP A 135 -0.31 14.08 0.96
N ASN A 136 -0.32 13.72 2.23
CA ASN A 136 0.23 14.49 3.32
C ASN A 136 1.67 14.05 3.65
N HIS A 137 2.61 15.01 3.52
CA HIS A 137 4.03 14.76 3.77
C HIS A 137 4.33 14.41 5.25
N GLU A 138 3.64 15.04 6.18
CA GLU A 138 3.80 14.77 7.63
C GLU A 138 3.38 13.35 7.98
N ASN A 139 2.27 12.86 7.40
CA ASN A 139 1.86 11.48 7.56
C ASN A 139 2.90 10.50 7.01
N LYS A 140 3.53 10.80 5.87
CA LYS A 140 4.59 9.96 5.29
C LYS A 140 5.84 9.89 6.17
N ILE A 141 6.21 11.00 6.80
CA ILE A 141 7.30 11.02 7.79
C ILE A 141 6.92 10.16 8.99
N LEU A 142 5.73 10.38 9.56
CA LEU A 142 5.25 9.68 10.76
C LEU A 142 5.17 8.16 10.51
N SER A 143 4.56 7.74 9.40
CA SER A 143 4.42 6.33 9.05
C SER A 143 5.76 5.66 8.77
N SER A 144 6.68 6.35 8.11
CA SER A 144 8.03 5.85 7.86
C SER A 144 8.84 5.67 9.15
N GLN A 145 8.77 6.64 10.07
CA GLN A 145 9.44 6.55 11.37
C GLN A 145 8.86 5.43 12.22
N PHE A 146 7.54 5.29 12.25
CA PHE A 146 6.87 4.16 12.92
C PHE A 146 7.33 2.81 12.35
N CYS A 147 7.36 2.68 11.02
CA CYS A 147 7.82 1.46 10.36
C CYS A 147 9.28 1.14 10.69
N LYS A 148 10.16 2.15 10.73
CA LYS A 148 11.56 1.98 11.09
C LYS A 148 11.72 1.47 12.53
N LYS A 149 11.04 2.12 13.49
CA LYS A 149 11.06 1.75 14.90
C LYS A 149 10.59 0.31 15.13
N ASN A 150 9.54 -0.11 14.41
CA ASN A 150 8.91 -1.43 14.57
C ASN A 150 9.41 -2.47 13.56
N LYS A 151 10.40 -2.17 12.73
CA LYS A 151 10.97 -3.05 11.70
C LYS A 151 9.90 -3.59 10.72
N ILE A 152 8.98 -2.72 10.30
CA ILE A 152 7.91 -3.02 9.34
C ILE A 152 8.36 -2.56 7.95
N ALA A 153 8.03 -3.31 6.89
CA ALA A 153 8.25 -2.86 5.52
C ALA A 153 7.33 -1.67 5.21
N TYR A 154 7.87 -0.66 4.53
CA TYR A 154 7.17 0.57 4.20
C TYR A 154 7.16 0.82 2.71
N VAL A 155 5.99 1.17 2.17
CA VAL A 155 5.83 1.67 0.81
C VAL A 155 5.05 2.97 0.86
N SER A 156 5.47 3.94 0.09
CA SER A 156 4.77 5.20 -0.10
C SER A 156 4.72 5.55 -1.59
N ILE A 157 3.59 6.08 -2.02
CA ILE A 157 3.43 6.60 -3.36
C ILE A 157 2.88 8.03 -3.31
N SER A 158 3.26 8.82 -4.28
CA SER A 158 2.75 10.18 -4.48
C SER A 158 2.57 10.43 -5.97
N ILE A 159 1.60 11.28 -6.31
CA ILE A 159 1.38 11.70 -7.69
C ILE A 159 1.19 13.21 -7.75
N ASN A 160 1.60 13.80 -8.85
CA ASN A 160 1.36 15.19 -9.20
C ASN A 160 1.22 15.29 -10.70
N SER A 161 0.07 15.79 -11.19
CA SER A 161 -0.24 15.89 -12.61
C SER A 161 -0.09 14.55 -13.33
N THR A 162 0.96 14.36 -14.10
CA THR A 162 1.29 13.15 -14.88
C THR A 162 2.46 12.37 -14.32
N GLU A 163 3.05 12.87 -13.24
CA GLU A 163 4.22 12.29 -12.60
C GLU A 163 3.84 11.50 -11.34
N GLY A 164 4.66 10.53 -11.00
CA GLY A 164 4.52 9.74 -9.80
C GLY A 164 5.85 9.42 -9.14
N ILE A 165 5.80 9.21 -7.84
CA ILE A 165 6.93 8.73 -7.04
C ILE A 165 6.48 7.45 -6.34
N TYR A 166 7.25 6.39 -6.53
CA TYR A 166 7.20 5.19 -5.71
C TYR A 166 8.44 5.18 -4.81
N PHE A 167 8.22 5.03 -3.54
CA PHE A 167 9.25 4.85 -2.52
C PHE A 167 8.98 3.57 -1.73
N SER A 168 10.01 2.77 -1.49
CA SER A 168 9.93 1.60 -0.65
C SER A 168 11.16 1.43 0.22
N GLN A 169 10.94 0.93 1.44
CA GLN A 169 12.00 0.68 2.41
C GLN A 169 11.71 -0.58 3.21
N ASN A 170 12.65 -1.50 3.23
CA ASN A 170 12.56 -2.70 4.05
C ASN A 170 13.29 -2.53 5.38
N TYR A 171 12.58 -1.99 6.38
CA TYR A 171 13.16 -1.76 7.72
C TYR A 171 13.43 -3.04 8.53
N LYS A 172 13.08 -4.22 8.03
CA LYS A 172 13.51 -5.51 8.61
C LYS A 172 15.00 -5.78 8.37
N LYS A 173 15.55 -5.21 7.31
CA LYS A 173 16.99 -5.20 7.00
C LYS A 173 17.59 -3.92 7.60
N ASN A 174 18.84 -3.98 8.04
CA ASN A 174 19.53 -2.80 8.57
C ASN A 174 19.65 -1.73 7.47
N THR A 175 18.71 -0.83 7.44
CA THR A 175 18.67 0.28 6.50
C THR A 175 18.96 1.57 7.23
N THR A 176 19.85 2.37 6.68
CA THR A 176 20.39 3.57 7.33
C THR A 176 19.55 4.81 7.06
N SER A 177 18.76 4.85 6.00
CA SER A 177 17.92 5.99 5.61
C SER A 177 16.44 5.77 5.91
N CYS A 178 15.68 6.84 6.12
CA CYS A 178 14.22 6.84 6.22
C CYS A 178 13.61 7.86 5.25
N PHE A 179 12.28 7.89 5.14
CA PHE A 179 11.60 8.83 4.26
C PHE A 179 11.99 10.29 4.54
N ALA A 180 12.02 10.70 5.82
CA ALA A 180 12.38 12.07 6.21
C ALA A 180 13.82 12.46 5.82
N CYS A 181 14.76 11.51 5.79
CA CYS A 181 16.13 11.78 5.35
C CYS A 181 16.24 12.06 3.86
N LEU A 182 15.42 11.39 3.06
CA LEU A 182 15.46 11.46 1.59
C LEU A 182 14.55 12.56 1.04
N PHE A 183 13.49 12.86 1.76
CA PHE A 183 12.54 13.91 1.43
C PHE A 183 12.41 14.88 2.61
N PRO A 184 13.45 15.70 2.89
CA PRO A 184 13.36 16.74 3.91
C PRO A 184 12.25 17.72 3.55
N GLN A 185 11.68 18.37 4.57
CA GLN A 185 10.50 19.24 4.42
C GLN A 185 10.57 20.12 3.17
N ILE A 186 9.68 19.88 2.24
CA ILE A 186 9.47 20.73 1.09
C ILE A 186 8.64 21.94 1.58
N ASP A 187 9.08 23.15 1.22
CA ASP A 187 8.45 24.41 1.61
C ASP A 187 6.95 24.41 1.32
N ILE A 188 6.17 24.63 2.37
CA ILE A 188 4.70 24.51 2.41
C ILE A 188 4.00 25.48 1.44
N ASN A 189 4.69 26.50 0.96
CA ASN A 189 4.14 27.55 0.09
C ASN A 189 3.79 27.08 -1.33
N HIS A 190 4.18 25.89 -1.75
CA HIS A 190 3.82 25.30 -3.05
C HIS A 190 2.55 24.42 -3.04
N ARG A 191 1.83 24.33 -1.90
CA ARG A 191 0.66 23.42 -1.75
C ARG A 191 -0.53 23.72 -2.69
N CYS A 192 -0.70 24.94 -3.14
CA CYS A 192 -1.88 25.31 -3.96
C CYS A 192 -1.81 24.85 -5.43
N LEU A 193 -0.65 24.48 -5.96
CA LEU A 193 -0.49 24.03 -7.34
C LEU A 193 -0.42 22.50 -7.50
N ASN A 194 -0.30 21.75 -6.41
CA ASN A 194 0.07 20.34 -6.42
C ASN A 194 -1.11 19.35 -6.28
N SER A 195 -2.35 19.81 -6.39
CA SER A 195 -3.54 18.93 -6.31
C SER A 195 -4.07 18.46 -7.67
N ALA A 196 -3.43 18.86 -8.76
CA ALA A 196 -3.85 18.45 -10.09
C ALA A 196 -3.51 16.99 -10.32
N MET A 197 -4.52 16.17 -10.65
CA MET A 197 -4.32 14.76 -10.95
C MET A 197 -5.43 14.21 -11.85
N ILE A 198 -5.10 13.19 -12.61
CA ILE A 198 -6.08 12.39 -13.35
C ILE A 198 -6.07 10.95 -12.85
N GLY A 199 -7.25 10.32 -12.83
CA GLY A 199 -7.41 8.96 -12.29
C GLY A 199 -6.44 7.91 -12.88
N PRO A 200 -6.20 7.86 -14.19
CA PRO A 200 -5.27 6.91 -14.80
C PRO A 200 -3.83 6.99 -14.26
N VAL A 201 -3.33 8.16 -13.90
CA VAL A 201 -1.98 8.30 -13.29
C VAL A 201 -1.96 7.64 -11.92
N ALA A 202 -2.99 7.89 -11.09
CA ALA A 202 -3.13 7.20 -9.82
C ALA A 202 -3.19 5.68 -10.01
N GLY A 203 -3.97 5.22 -10.99
CA GLY A 203 -4.10 3.81 -11.33
C GLY A 203 -2.75 3.17 -11.70
N PHE A 204 -1.97 3.81 -12.58
CA PHE A 204 -0.69 3.29 -13.02
C PHE A 204 0.34 3.19 -11.88
N VAL A 205 0.55 4.30 -11.17
CA VAL A 205 1.56 4.36 -10.09
C VAL A 205 1.22 3.36 -8.98
N THR A 206 -0.07 3.24 -8.64
CA THR A 206 -0.52 2.29 -7.63
C THR A 206 -0.42 0.85 -8.11
N SER A 207 -0.73 0.56 -9.38
CA SER A 207 -0.60 -0.79 -9.94
C SER A 207 0.86 -1.28 -9.95
N LEU A 208 1.81 -0.39 -10.28
CA LEU A 208 3.24 -0.67 -10.17
C LEU A 208 3.63 -0.99 -8.73
N ALA A 209 3.17 -0.18 -7.77
CA ALA A 209 3.44 -0.41 -6.35
C ALA A 209 2.84 -1.73 -5.85
N CYS A 210 1.57 -2.01 -6.17
CA CYS A 210 0.90 -3.25 -5.79
C CYS A 210 1.59 -4.48 -6.36
N THR A 211 2.05 -4.44 -7.61
CA THR A 211 2.82 -5.54 -8.21
C THR A 211 4.07 -5.84 -7.38
N LYS A 212 4.86 -4.82 -7.04
CA LYS A 212 6.07 -4.99 -6.21
C LYS A 212 5.75 -5.49 -4.80
N ILE A 213 4.67 -4.99 -4.19
CA ILE A 213 4.19 -5.42 -2.87
C ILE A 213 3.78 -6.90 -2.89
N ILE A 214 2.96 -7.31 -3.85
CA ILE A 214 2.47 -8.69 -3.97
C ILE A 214 3.65 -9.65 -4.10
N PHE A 215 4.59 -9.40 -5.01
CA PHE A 215 5.79 -10.23 -5.16
C PHE A 215 6.64 -10.28 -3.89
N ALA A 216 6.84 -9.14 -3.21
CA ALA A 216 7.59 -9.11 -1.96
C ALA A 216 6.92 -9.87 -0.83
N LEU A 217 5.58 -9.82 -0.74
CA LEU A 217 4.82 -10.50 0.31
C LEU A 217 4.59 -11.98 0.02
N ALA A 218 4.54 -12.39 -1.25
CA ALA A 218 4.49 -13.79 -1.67
C ALA A 218 5.75 -14.55 -1.27
N ASN A 219 6.92 -13.90 -1.29
CA ASN A 219 8.17 -14.52 -0.90
C ASN A 219 8.36 -14.58 0.62
N SER A 220 8.90 -15.70 1.11
CA SER A 220 9.13 -15.91 2.55
C SER A 220 10.11 -14.92 3.16
N SER A 221 11.08 -14.46 2.38
CA SER A 221 12.10 -13.47 2.78
C SER A 221 11.54 -12.05 2.91
N ASN A 222 10.31 -11.79 2.41
CA ASN A 222 9.72 -10.46 2.31
C ASN A 222 10.72 -9.47 1.68
N ASP A 223 11.16 -9.78 0.44
CA ASP A 223 12.25 -9.09 -0.26
C ASP A 223 11.82 -7.78 -0.93
N LEU A 224 11.06 -6.96 -0.20
CA LEU A 224 10.82 -5.58 -0.64
C LEU A 224 12.17 -4.88 -0.79
N LYS A 225 12.48 -4.43 -2.00
CA LYS A 225 13.69 -3.67 -2.26
C LYS A 225 13.54 -2.25 -1.74
N SER A 226 14.61 -1.73 -1.15
CA SER A 226 14.68 -0.31 -0.79
C SER A 226 15.04 0.49 -2.04
N GLU A 227 14.11 1.29 -2.54
CA GLU A 227 14.29 2.01 -3.81
C GLU A 227 13.35 3.21 -3.95
N ILE A 228 13.72 4.12 -4.85
CA ILE A 228 12.86 5.20 -5.36
C ILE A 228 12.68 4.97 -6.86
N ASN A 229 11.45 5.12 -7.36
CA ASN A 229 11.19 5.21 -8.79
C ASN A 229 10.49 6.55 -9.06
N LEU A 230 11.07 7.34 -9.94
CA LEU A 230 10.46 8.55 -10.49
C LEU A 230 9.81 8.16 -11.81
N ILE A 231 8.52 8.48 -11.94
CA ILE A 231 7.68 8.02 -13.04
C ILE A 231 7.13 9.26 -13.74
N ASP A 232 7.32 9.34 -15.04
CA ASP A 232 6.65 10.32 -15.92
C ASP A 232 5.83 9.55 -16.95
N LEU A 233 4.51 9.68 -16.89
CA LEU A 233 3.61 8.94 -17.78
C LEU A 233 3.43 9.59 -19.15
N LEU A 234 3.81 10.85 -19.34
CA LEU A 234 3.77 11.45 -20.67
C LEU A 234 4.94 10.98 -21.54
N THR A 235 6.13 10.86 -20.94
CA THR A 235 7.31 10.34 -21.62
C THR A 235 7.43 8.83 -21.54
N SER A 236 6.65 8.20 -20.64
CA SER A 236 6.75 6.76 -20.30
C SER A 236 8.07 6.38 -19.63
N ASP A 237 8.76 7.33 -19.01
CA ASP A 237 10.02 7.10 -18.32
C ASP A 237 9.79 6.62 -16.89
N ILE A 238 10.56 5.61 -16.49
CA ILE A 238 10.65 5.15 -15.09
C ILE A 238 12.13 5.16 -14.69
N ASN A 239 12.52 6.18 -13.95
CA ASN A 239 13.88 6.36 -13.48
C ASN A 239 14.03 5.79 -12.07
N LYS A 240 14.85 4.74 -11.95
CA LYS A 240 15.14 4.09 -10.68
C LYS A 240 16.37 4.71 -10.03
N LEU A 241 16.18 5.21 -8.82
CA LEU A 241 17.26 5.75 -7.99
C LEU A 241 17.63 4.74 -6.89
N GLN A 242 18.93 4.55 -6.69
CA GLN A 242 19.42 3.82 -5.53
C GLN A 242 19.38 4.72 -4.29
N LEU A 243 18.91 4.16 -3.18
CA LEU A 243 18.95 4.88 -1.92
C LEU A 243 20.38 4.96 -1.41
N ALA A 244 20.82 6.17 -1.10
CA ALA A 244 22.09 6.38 -0.43
C ALA A 244 22.01 5.88 1.02
N ASP A 245 23.10 5.28 1.50
CA ASP A 245 23.27 5.00 2.92
C ASP A 245 23.54 6.32 3.65
N ILE A 246 22.49 6.90 4.20
CA ILE A 246 22.57 8.12 5.00
C ILE A 246 22.50 7.73 6.47
N ASN A 247 23.39 8.26 7.27
CA ASN A 247 23.33 8.08 8.72
C ASN A 247 22.07 8.81 9.24
N CYS A 248 20.99 8.05 9.45
CA CYS A 248 19.68 8.60 9.75
C CYS A 248 19.58 9.01 11.22
N PRO A 249 19.33 10.31 11.50
CA PRO A 249 19.22 10.82 12.86
C PRO A 249 17.88 10.50 13.56
N HIS A 250 16.92 9.91 12.82
CA HIS A 250 15.56 9.62 13.28
C HIS A 250 15.40 8.19 13.80
#